data_4cf1d8652f42b41b1f9b597ba477a04f
#
_entry.id   4cf1d8652f42b41b1f9b597ba477a04f
#
_cell.length_a   1.000
_cell.length_b   1.000
_cell.length_c   1.000
_cell.angle_alpha   90.00
_cell.angle_beta   90.00
_cell.angle_gamma   90.00
#
_symmetry.space_group_name_H-M   'P 1'
#
loop_
_entity.id
_entity.type
_entity.pdbx_description
1 polymer ?
#
loop_
_entity_poly.entity_id
_entity_poly.type
_entity_poly.pdbx_seq_one_letter_code
_entity_poly.pdbx_strand_id
1 'polypeptide(L)'
;LKAVTDGEFRRRYWHLDFLAALDGVTEVHADHWSVAFKGAQPKASTIAITGKIDFTDHPFLNHFRFLKKAAGETLAKMTIPSPSMLHLIACVRTESYTPIERYRDEAVLFEDIAAAYQKAVLAFYDAGCRYLQLDDTSWGEFCDEDKREAYAKRGFDLDRFAKEYVKVLAVKPKDMVITMHICRGNFRSTWFSSGGYGPIAKTLFAHCLVDGFFLEYDTDRAGDFNPLHHIKDQKVVLGLVTSKSADLENSEAIKRRIKEASALVPLD
;
A
#
# COMPACT_ATOMS: atom_id res chain seq x y z
N LEU A 1 -7.36 -6.19 23.42
CA LEU A 1 -7.12 -5.72 22.04
C LEU A 1 -8.44 -5.73 21.27
N LYS A 2 -8.65 -4.72 20.39
CA LYS A 2 -9.87 -4.65 19.56
C LYS A 2 -9.72 -5.46 18.26
N ALA A 3 -8.49 -5.65 17.78
CA ALA A 3 -8.17 -6.46 16.61
C ALA A 3 -6.79 -7.11 16.77
N VAL A 4 -6.57 -8.22 16.09
CA VAL A 4 -5.28 -8.94 16.02
C VAL A 4 -4.94 -9.27 14.57
N THR A 5 -3.63 -9.35 14.28
CA THR A 5 -3.08 -9.78 12.98
C THR A 5 -2.26 -11.05 13.15
N ASP A 6 -1.83 -11.66 12.05
CA ASP A 6 -0.89 -12.79 12.07
C ASP A 6 0.58 -12.34 12.28
N GLY A 7 0.82 -11.03 12.44
CA GLY A 7 2.16 -10.44 12.56
C GLY A 7 3.03 -10.62 11.33
N GLU A 8 2.45 -11.05 10.20
CA GLU A 8 3.14 -11.35 8.93
C GLU A 8 4.27 -12.39 9.07
N PHE A 9 4.22 -13.18 10.14
CA PHE A 9 5.30 -14.09 10.53
C PHE A 9 5.65 -15.14 9.47
N ARG A 10 4.70 -15.49 8.60
CA ARG A 10 4.91 -16.46 7.52
C ARG A 10 5.51 -15.85 6.26
N ARG A 11 5.63 -14.50 6.18
CA ARG A 11 6.10 -13.80 4.99
C ARG A 11 7.61 -13.58 5.07
N ARG A 12 8.30 -13.82 3.96
CA ARG A 12 9.69 -13.40 3.79
C ARG A 12 9.76 -11.91 3.47
N TYR A 13 8.82 -11.45 2.62
CA TYR A 13 8.58 -10.04 2.31
C TYR A 13 7.09 -9.73 2.46
N TRP A 14 6.75 -8.62 3.08
CA TRP A 14 5.37 -8.23 3.36
C TRP A 14 4.49 -8.17 2.10
N HIS A 15 5.06 -7.88 0.93
CA HIS A 15 4.37 -7.68 -0.35
C HIS A 15 4.65 -8.80 -1.36
N LEU A 16 5.91 -9.22 -1.56
CA LEU A 16 6.26 -10.15 -2.63
C LEU A 16 5.61 -11.51 -2.46
N ASP A 17 5.51 -12.01 -1.24
CA ASP A 17 4.89 -13.31 -0.96
C ASP A 17 3.40 -13.35 -1.36
N PHE A 18 2.69 -12.23 -1.22
CA PHE A 18 1.32 -12.12 -1.74
C PHE A 18 1.31 -11.99 -3.27
N LEU A 19 2.08 -11.05 -3.80
CA LEU A 19 2.04 -10.74 -5.22
C LEU A 19 2.50 -11.90 -6.09
N ALA A 20 3.54 -12.64 -5.68
CA ALA A 20 4.04 -13.80 -6.40
C ALA A 20 3.11 -15.03 -6.34
N ALA A 21 2.14 -15.02 -5.43
CA ALA A 21 1.12 -16.07 -5.33
C ALA A 21 -0.15 -15.76 -6.14
N LEU A 22 -0.23 -14.60 -6.80
CA LEU A 22 -1.28 -14.34 -7.79
C LEU A 22 -1.02 -15.17 -9.06
N ASP A 23 -2.09 -15.61 -9.70
CA ASP A 23 -1.96 -16.24 -11.02
C ASP A 23 -1.31 -15.26 -12.00
N GLY A 24 -0.43 -15.76 -12.86
CA GLY A 24 0.27 -14.96 -13.86
C GLY A 24 1.39 -14.07 -13.33
N VAL A 25 1.74 -14.18 -12.05
CA VAL A 25 2.86 -13.46 -11.43
C VAL A 25 3.88 -14.46 -10.90
N THR A 26 5.17 -14.16 -11.09
CA THR A 26 6.27 -15.05 -10.66
C THR A 26 7.33 -14.24 -9.92
N GLU A 27 7.83 -14.77 -8.81
CA GLU A 27 9.02 -14.21 -8.17
C GLU A 27 10.24 -14.46 -9.03
N VAL A 28 11.05 -13.42 -9.22
CA VAL A 28 12.32 -13.47 -9.95
C VAL A 28 13.44 -12.85 -9.13
N HIS A 29 14.66 -13.34 -9.33
CA HIS A 29 15.85 -12.70 -8.78
C HIS A 29 16.19 -11.47 -9.61
N ALA A 30 16.44 -10.35 -8.93
CA ALA A 30 16.95 -9.14 -9.55
C ALA A 30 18.46 -9.02 -9.25
N ASP A 31 19.25 -8.71 -10.25
CA ASP A 31 20.69 -8.48 -10.07
C ASP A 31 20.95 -7.24 -9.21
N HIS A 32 20.03 -6.27 -9.28
CA HIS A 32 20.06 -5.04 -8.49
C HIS A 32 18.68 -4.70 -7.93
N TRP A 33 18.65 -4.15 -6.73
CA TRP A 33 17.43 -3.57 -6.18
C TRP A 33 17.08 -2.27 -6.90
N SER A 34 15.87 -2.16 -7.41
CA SER A 34 15.34 -0.91 -7.95
C SER A 34 15.00 0.15 -6.89
N VAL A 35 15.06 -0.22 -5.61
CA VAL A 35 14.77 0.66 -4.48
C VAL A 35 15.99 0.72 -3.56
N ALA A 36 16.58 1.90 -3.44
CA ALA A 36 17.66 2.16 -2.50
C ALA A 36 17.11 2.74 -1.19
N PHE A 37 17.34 2.06 -0.08
CA PHE A 37 17.16 2.65 1.24
C PHE A 37 18.39 3.45 1.62
N LYS A 38 18.23 4.57 2.30
CA LYS A 38 19.33 5.42 2.72
C LYS A 38 20.29 4.63 3.62
N GLY A 39 21.48 4.36 3.12
CA GLY A 39 22.54 3.66 3.86
C GLY A 39 22.37 2.13 3.99
N ALA A 40 21.37 1.51 3.39
CA ALA A 40 21.16 0.06 3.47
C ALA A 40 20.55 -0.51 2.18
N GLN A 41 20.97 -1.72 1.81
CA GLN A 41 20.46 -2.42 0.63
C GLN A 41 19.90 -3.80 1.05
N PRO A 42 18.59 -4.06 0.84
CA PRO A 42 18.03 -5.40 1.05
C PRO A 42 18.45 -6.37 -0.06
N LYS A 43 18.11 -7.66 0.10
CA LYS A 43 18.34 -8.67 -0.96
C LYS A 43 17.46 -8.39 -2.18
N ALA A 44 18.00 -8.60 -3.36
CA ALA A 44 17.31 -8.37 -4.62
C ALA A 44 16.38 -9.54 -4.96
N SER A 45 15.10 -9.41 -4.61
CA SER A 45 14.00 -10.23 -5.15
C SER A 45 12.93 -9.29 -5.67
N THR A 46 12.31 -9.65 -6.78
CA THR A 46 11.22 -8.89 -7.38
C THR A 46 10.21 -9.84 -8.01
N ILE A 47 9.24 -9.31 -8.72
CA ILE A 47 8.21 -10.08 -9.43
C ILE A 47 8.21 -9.71 -10.91
N ALA A 48 7.78 -10.68 -11.73
CA ALA A 48 7.51 -10.48 -13.15
C ALA A 48 6.10 -10.95 -13.48
N ILE A 49 5.45 -10.28 -14.43
CA ILE A 49 4.17 -10.71 -14.98
C ILE A 49 4.45 -11.67 -16.12
N THR A 50 4.07 -12.94 -15.94
CA THR A 50 4.36 -14.03 -16.86
C THR A 50 3.11 -14.63 -17.50
N GLY A 51 1.92 -14.21 -17.07
CA GLY A 51 0.65 -14.70 -17.58
C GLY A 51 -0.50 -13.76 -17.26
N LYS A 52 -1.73 -14.23 -17.49
CA LYS A 52 -2.92 -13.48 -17.09
C LYS A 52 -2.98 -13.39 -15.58
N ILE A 53 -3.08 -12.15 -15.06
CA ILE A 53 -3.24 -11.91 -13.63
C ILE A 53 -4.64 -12.33 -13.20
N ASP A 54 -4.71 -13.16 -12.16
CA ASP A 54 -5.97 -13.55 -11.53
C ASP A 54 -5.74 -13.90 -10.05
N PHE A 55 -6.84 -14.15 -9.32
CA PHE A 55 -6.81 -14.59 -7.93
C PHE A 55 -7.71 -15.83 -7.80
N THR A 56 -7.10 -17.00 -7.61
CA THR A 56 -7.81 -18.29 -7.49
C THR A 56 -7.50 -18.98 -6.16
N ASP A 57 -6.49 -19.82 -6.09
CA ASP A 57 -6.12 -20.56 -4.88
C ASP A 57 -4.93 -19.89 -4.18
N HIS A 58 -5.22 -18.87 -3.39
CA HIS A 58 -4.20 -18.04 -2.77
C HIS A 58 -3.88 -18.47 -1.33
N PRO A 59 -2.60 -18.75 -0.97
CA PRO A 59 -2.21 -19.29 0.35
C PRO A 59 -2.60 -18.39 1.51
N PHE A 60 -2.71 -17.07 1.32
CA PHE A 60 -3.09 -16.14 2.37
C PHE A 60 -4.52 -16.33 2.87
N LEU A 61 -5.40 -16.97 2.11
CA LEU A 61 -6.72 -17.37 2.60
C LEU A 61 -6.61 -18.40 3.73
N ASN A 62 -5.68 -19.35 3.62
CA ASN A 62 -5.43 -20.34 4.67
C ASN A 62 -4.76 -19.68 5.89
N HIS A 63 -3.84 -18.72 5.66
CA HIS A 63 -3.25 -17.92 6.74
C HIS A 63 -4.33 -17.15 7.49
N PHE A 64 -5.27 -16.52 6.79
CA PHE A 64 -6.37 -15.80 7.41
C PHE A 64 -7.33 -16.71 8.18
N ARG A 65 -7.71 -17.88 7.61
CA ARG A 65 -8.56 -18.85 8.32
C ARG A 65 -7.92 -19.33 9.63
N PHE A 66 -6.60 -19.56 9.62
CA PHE A 66 -5.85 -19.88 10.83
C PHE A 66 -5.89 -18.72 11.85
N LEU A 67 -5.61 -17.49 11.39
CA LEU A 67 -5.66 -16.29 12.23
C LEU A 67 -7.05 -16.14 12.88
N LYS A 68 -8.11 -16.23 12.07
CA LYS A 68 -9.49 -16.10 12.55
C LYS A 68 -9.82 -17.14 13.63
N LYS A 69 -9.39 -18.39 13.44
CA LYS A 69 -9.57 -19.46 14.43
C LYS A 69 -8.80 -19.15 15.71
N ALA A 70 -7.57 -18.69 15.62
CA ALA A 70 -6.73 -18.35 16.78
C ALA A 70 -7.22 -17.11 17.54
N ALA A 71 -7.80 -16.13 16.81
CA ALA A 71 -8.34 -14.90 17.39
C ALA A 71 -9.62 -15.12 18.22
N GLY A 72 -10.35 -16.20 17.98
CA GLY A 72 -11.64 -16.47 18.64
C GLY A 72 -12.65 -15.36 18.32
N GLU A 73 -13.14 -14.67 19.36
CA GLU A 73 -14.09 -13.56 19.23
C GLU A 73 -13.44 -12.22 18.91
N THR A 74 -12.11 -12.12 19.03
CA THR A 74 -11.39 -10.89 18.69
C THR A 74 -11.39 -10.69 17.17
N LEU A 75 -11.56 -9.45 16.72
CA LEU A 75 -11.56 -9.14 15.30
C LEU A 75 -10.21 -9.51 14.66
N ALA A 76 -10.24 -10.43 13.71
CA ALA A 76 -9.08 -10.79 12.91
C ALA A 76 -8.91 -9.78 11.76
N LYS A 77 -7.74 -9.13 11.72
CA LYS A 77 -7.34 -8.17 10.67
C LYS A 77 -6.30 -8.82 9.77
N MET A 78 -6.54 -8.76 8.46
CA MET A 78 -5.57 -9.19 7.45
C MET A 78 -4.93 -8.00 6.77
N THR A 79 -3.65 -8.12 6.42
CA THR A 79 -2.91 -7.14 5.61
C THR A 79 -2.48 -7.78 4.30
N ILE A 80 -2.63 -7.07 3.20
CA ILE A 80 -2.13 -7.45 1.87
C ILE A 80 -1.54 -6.22 1.18
N PRO A 81 -0.60 -6.35 0.23
CA PRO A 81 -0.16 -5.20 -0.56
C PRO A 81 -1.32 -4.66 -1.40
N SER A 82 -1.31 -3.36 -1.64
CA SER A 82 -2.30 -2.73 -2.51
C SER A 82 -2.08 -3.11 -3.99
N PRO A 83 -3.10 -2.97 -4.84
CA PRO A 83 -2.99 -3.29 -6.27
C PRO A 83 -1.96 -2.45 -7.02
N SER A 84 -1.77 -1.19 -6.63
CA SER A 84 -0.73 -0.30 -7.16
C SER A 84 0.68 -0.87 -7.03
N MET A 85 0.93 -1.63 -5.95
CA MET A 85 2.23 -2.28 -5.71
C MET A 85 2.58 -3.29 -6.80
N LEU A 86 1.62 -4.06 -7.30
CA LEU A 86 1.87 -5.02 -8.37
C LEU A 86 2.37 -4.31 -9.64
N HIS A 87 1.63 -3.30 -10.11
CA HIS A 87 2.00 -2.55 -11.30
C HIS A 87 3.32 -1.80 -11.12
N LEU A 88 3.49 -1.08 -10.01
CA LEU A 88 4.69 -0.29 -9.78
C LEU A 88 5.94 -1.17 -9.73
N ILE A 89 5.91 -2.29 -9.02
CA ILE A 89 7.07 -3.18 -8.90
C ILE A 89 7.38 -3.87 -10.22
N ALA A 90 6.38 -4.50 -10.84
CA ALA A 90 6.60 -5.32 -12.03
C ALA A 90 6.88 -4.49 -13.30
N CYS A 91 6.24 -3.32 -13.45
CA CYS A 91 6.24 -2.59 -14.72
C CYS A 91 7.02 -1.28 -14.64
N VAL A 92 6.91 -0.53 -13.54
CA VAL A 92 7.47 0.83 -13.47
C VAL A 92 8.87 0.84 -12.87
N ARG A 93 9.10 0.14 -11.76
CA ARG A 93 10.43 0.04 -11.15
C ARG A 93 11.40 -0.80 -11.99
N THR A 94 10.90 -1.81 -12.69
CA THR A 94 11.72 -2.71 -13.51
C THR A 94 12.13 -2.00 -14.80
N GLU A 95 13.43 -1.72 -14.95
CA GLU A 95 13.94 -0.97 -16.10
C GLU A 95 13.78 -1.70 -17.44
N SER A 96 13.87 -3.03 -17.42
CA SER A 96 13.76 -3.90 -18.60
C SER A 96 12.38 -4.51 -18.77
N TYR A 97 11.33 -3.92 -18.17
CA TYR A 97 9.98 -4.46 -18.33
C TYR A 97 9.56 -4.49 -19.80
N THR A 98 9.16 -5.67 -20.25
CA THR A 98 8.54 -5.86 -21.56
C THR A 98 7.18 -6.53 -21.35
N PRO A 99 6.08 -5.91 -21.78
CA PRO A 99 4.76 -6.49 -21.57
C PRO A 99 4.62 -7.81 -22.37
N ILE A 100 3.99 -8.80 -21.76
CA ILE A 100 3.54 -9.99 -22.49
C ILE A 100 2.48 -9.59 -23.53
N GLU A 101 2.22 -10.46 -24.51
CA GLU A 101 1.27 -10.19 -25.62
C GLU A 101 -0.07 -9.64 -25.13
N ARG A 102 -0.63 -10.25 -24.06
CA ARG A 102 -1.90 -9.86 -23.46
C ARG A 102 -1.91 -8.42 -22.95
N TYR A 103 -0.78 -7.92 -22.47
CA TYR A 103 -0.65 -6.64 -21.78
C TYR A 103 0.09 -5.58 -22.61
N ARG A 104 0.15 -5.75 -23.95
CA ARG A 104 0.60 -4.69 -24.84
C ARG A 104 -0.29 -3.44 -24.75
N ASP A 105 -1.58 -3.66 -24.51
CA ASP A 105 -2.49 -2.62 -24.05
C ASP A 105 -2.49 -2.60 -22.51
N GLU A 106 -1.93 -1.55 -21.94
CA GLU A 106 -1.84 -1.38 -20.48
C GLU A 106 -3.22 -1.26 -19.81
N ALA A 107 -4.26 -0.85 -20.54
CA ALA A 107 -5.62 -0.82 -20.00
C ALA A 107 -6.10 -2.22 -19.60
N VAL A 108 -5.78 -3.26 -20.40
CA VAL A 108 -6.09 -4.66 -20.10
C VAL A 108 -5.35 -5.13 -18.84
N LEU A 109 -4.13 -4.65 -18.61
CA LEU A 109 -3.38 -4.96 -17.40
C LEU A 109 -4.09 -4.38 -16.16
N PHE A 110 -4.53 -3.12 -16.20
CA PHE A 110 -5.27 -2.50 -15.08
C PHE A 110 -6.61 -3.17 -14.83
N GLU A 111 -7.33 -3.58 -15.87
CA GLU A 111 -8.58 -4.34 -15.75
C GLU A 111 -8.37 -5.70 -15.06
N ASP A 112 -7.35 -6.46 -15.47
CA ASP A 112 -7.05 -7.76 -14.86
C ASP A 112 -6.55 -7.60 -13.41
N ILE A 113 -5.74 -6.60 -13.09
CA ILE A 113 -5.35 -6.27 -11.70
C ILE A 113 -6.60 -5.94 -10.87
N ALA A 114 -7.49 -5.11 -11.39
CA ALA A 114 -8.73 -4.74 -10.69
C ALA A 114 -9.60 -5.96 -10.43
N ALA A 115 -9.80 -6.81 -11.44
CA ALA A 115 -10.59 -8.04 -11.32
C ALA A 115 -9.99 -9.02 -10.30
N ALA A 116 -8.67 -9.21 -10.30
CA ALA A 116 -7.97 -10.08 -9.35
C ALA A 116 -8.13 -9.57 -7.91
N TYR A 117 -7.97 -8.28 -7.67
CA TYR A 117 -8.13 -7.71 -6.34
C TYR A 117 -9.58 -7.69 -5.86
N GLN A 118 -10.55 -7.50 -6.76
CA GLN A 118 -11.97 -7.65 -6.41
C GLN A 118 -12.28 -9.09 -5.96
N LYS A 119 -11.75 -10.09 -6.67
CA LYS A 119 -11.85 -11.50 -6.25
C LYS A 119 -11.16 -11.74 -4.91
N ALA A 120 -9.98 -11.15 -4.68
CA ALA A 120 -9.27 -11.26 -3.40
C ALA A 120 -10.12 -10.71 -2.25
N VAL A 121 -10.66 -9.51 -2.39
CA VAL A 121 -11.52 -8.89 -1.36
C VAL A 121 -12.71 -9.78 -1.03
N LEU A 122 -13.40 -10.31 -2.04
CA LEU A 122 -14.55 -11.20 -1.85
C LEU A 122 -14.14 -12.54 -1.22
N ALA A 123 -13.02 -13.13 -1.64
CA ALA A 123 -12.54 -14.39 -1.08
C ALA A 123 -12.11 -14.25 0.41
N PHE A 124 -11.48 -13.14 0.78
CA PHE A 124 -11.23 -12.84 2.20
C PHE A 124 -12.53 -12.60 2.96
N TYR A 125 -13.49 -11.91 2.39
CA TYR A 125 -14.80 -11.71 2.99
C TYR A 125 -15.52 -13.04 3.24
N ASP A 126 -15.54 -13.94 2.26
CA ASP A 126 -16.13 -15.28 2.35
C ASP A 126 -15.40 -16.16 3.37
N ALA A 127 -14.08 -15.98 3.53
CA ALA A 127 -13.31 -16.59 4.60
C ALA A 127 -13.64 -16.01 5.99
N GLY A 128 -14.48 -14.96 6.05
CA GLY A 128 -14.95 -14.30 7.27
C GLY A 128 -14.11 -13.09 7.68
N CYS A 129 -13.28 -12.55 6.80
CA CYS A 129 -12.57 -11.30 7.04
C CYS A 129 -13.57 -10.13 7.06
N ARG A 130 -13.46 -9.28 8.10
CA ARG A 130 -14.26 -8.06 8.23
C ARG A 130 -13.38 -6.83 8.41
N TYR A 131 -12.05 -7.03 8.43
CA TYR A 131 -11.08 -5.95 8.45
C TYR A 131 -9.88 -6.31 7.58
N LEU A 132 -9.77 -5.67 6.43
CA LEU A 132 -8.65 -5.81 5.48
C LEU A 132 -7.86 -4.50 5.44
N GLN A 133 -6.54 -4.57 5.52
CA GLN A 133 -5.68 -3.42 5.28
C GLN A 133 -4.88 -3.64 3.99
N LEU A 134 -4.83 -2.62 3.16
CA LEU A 134 -3.99 -2.52 1.99
C LEU A 134 -2.73 -1.75 2.36
N ASP A 135 -1.57 -2.38 2.25
CA ASP A 135 -0.29 -1.74 2.51
C ASP A 135 0.34 -1.27 1.20
N ASP A 136 0.79 -0.02 1.18
CA ASP A 136 1.24 0.64 -0.02
C ASP A 136 2.49 1.48 0.19
N THR A 137 3.45 1.37 -0.69
CA THR A 137 4.62 2.25 -0.79
C THR A 137 4.65 3.04 -2.09
N SER A 138 3.81 2.69 -3.08
CA SER A 138 3.75 3.39 -4.36
C SER A 138 3.27 4.82 -4.21
N TRP A 139 2.25 5.05 -3.40
CA TRP A 139 1.77 6.39 -3.09
C TRP A 139 2.83 7.23 -2.36
N GLY A 140 3.69 6.60 -1.55
CA GLY A 140 4.84 7.26 -0.95
C GLY A 140 5.84 7.75 -2.00
N GLU A 141 6.10 6.97 -3.05
CA GLU A 141 6.95 7.38 -4.18
C GLU A 141 6.31 8.50 -5.01
N PHE A 142 4.98 8.49 -5.15
CA PHE A 142 4.26 9.56 -5.86
C PHE A 142 4.25 10.89 -5.11
N CYS A 143 4.59 10.90 -3.83
CA CYS A 143 4.85 12.09 -3.04
C CYS A 143 6.27 12.65 -3.21
N ASP A 144 7.22 11.82 -3.65
CA ASP A 144 8.65 12.13 -3.70
C ASP A 144 8.99 12.81 -5.03
N GLU A 145 9.46 14.06 -4.97
CA GLU A 145 9.72 14.88 -6.16
C GLU A 145 10.81 14.28 -7.04
N ASP A 146 11.92 13.81 -6.44
CA ASP A 146 13.04 13.20 -7.18
C ASP A 146 12.58 11.95 -7.91
N LYS A 147 11.74 11.13 -7.28
CA LYS A 147 11.20 9.91 -7.90
C LYS A 147 10.20 10.26 -9.00
N ARG A 148 9.31 11.23 -8.78
CA ARG A 148 8.39 11.70 -9.81
C ARG A 148 9.15 12.17 -11.07
N GLU A 149 10.20 12.96 -10.87
CA GLU A 149 11.04 13.42 -11.96
C GLU A 149 11.76 12.26 -12.68
N ALA A 150 12.31 11.31 -11.91
CA ALA A 150 12.98 10.14 -12.48
C ALA A 150 12.03 9.27 -13.30
N TYR A 151 10.79 9.04 -12.84
CA TYR A 151 9.80 8.30 -13.59
C TYR A 151 9.31 9.04 -14.82
N ALA A 152 9.11 10.37 -14.71
CA ALA A 152 8.73 11.19 -15.87
C ALA A 152 9.80 11.19 -16.97
N LYS A 153 11.09 11.23 -16.62
CA LYS A 153 12.21 11.07 -17.57
C LYS A 153 12.20 9.74 -18.32
N ARG A 154 11.62 8.70 -17.70
CA ARG A 154 11.42 7.38 -18.32
C ARG A 154 10.09 7.29 -19.10
N GLY A 155 9.32 8.36 -19.19
CA GLY A 155 8.07 8.42 -19.94
C GLY A 155 6.82 7.96 -19.15
N PHE A 156 6.91 7.78 -17.84
CA PHE A 156 5.78 7.37 -17.01
C PHE A 156 4.96 8.58 -16.54
N ASP A 157 3.65 8.51 -16.71
CA ASP A 157 2.68 9.48 -16.21
C ASP A 157 2.07 8.97 -14.90
N LEU A 158 2.66 9.41 -13.76
CA LEU A 158 2.21 8.99 -12.44
C LEU A 158 0.81 9.50 -12.09
N ASP A 159 0.37 10.62 -12.63
CA ASP A 159 -0.96 11.17 -12.38
C ASP A 159 -2.03 10.35 -13.11
N ARG A 160 -1.71 9.79 -14.28
CA ARG A 160 -2.53 8.80 -14.96
C ARG A 160 -2.60 7.51 -14.15
N PHE A 161 -1.47 6.98 -13.69
CA PHE A 161 -1.44 5.77 -12.86
C PHE A 161 -2.24 5.94 -11.57
N ALA A 162 -2.10 7.08 -10.89
CA ALA A 162 -2.88 7.38 -9.71
C ALA A 162 -4.39 7.27 -9.94
N LYS A 163 -4.89 7.77 -11.08
CA LYS A 163 -6.29 7.68 -11.47
C LYS A 163 -6.75 6.23 -11.72
N GLU A 164 -5.88 5.39 -12.30
CA GLU A 164 -6.20 3.97 -12.46
C GLU A 164 -6.19 3.22 -11.12
N TYR A 165 -5.22 3.47 -10.26
CA TYR A 165 -5.10 2.80 -8.97
C TYR A 165 -6.30 3.01 -8.04
N VAL A 166 -6.89 4.20 -8.01
CA VAL A 166 -8.07 4.45 -7.17
C VAL A 166 -9.34 3.76 -7.66
N LYS A 167 -9.41 3.35 -8.94
CA LYS A 167 -10.56 2.64 -9.51
C LYS A 167 -10.62 1.17 -9.10
N VAL A 168 -9.50 0.57 -8.72
CA VAL A 168 -9.39 -0.88 -8.50
C VAL A 168 -10.27 -1.36 -7.34
N LEU A 169 -10.54 -0.52 -6.35
CA LEU A 169 -11.36 -0.87 -5.16
C LEU A 169 -12.85 -0.56 -5.34
N ALA A 170 -13.38 -0.69 -6.54
CA ALA A 170 -14.77 -0.34 -6.84
C ALA A 170 -15.83 -1.20 -6.11
N VAL A 171 -15.48 -2.38 -5.61
CA VAL A 171 -16.40 -3.30 -4.93
C VAL A 171 -15.90 -3.62 -3.53
N LYS A 172 -16.72 -3.25 -2.53
CA LYS A 172 -16.46 -3.55 -1.13
C LYS A 172 -17.76 -4.04 -0.46
N PRO A 173 -17.74 -5.20 0.26
CA PRO A 173 -18.87 -5.61 1.11
C PRO A 173 -19.18 -4.55 2.16
N LYS A 174 -20.46 -4.28 2.42
CA LYS A 174 -20.90 -3.16 3.30
C LYS A 174 -20.39 -3.29 4.75
N ASP A 175 -20.30 -4.52 5.26
CA ASP A 175 -19.88 -4.83 6.63
C ASP A 175 -18.39 -5.22 6.73
N MET A 176 -17.60 -4.94 5.69
CA MET A 176 -16.16 -5.09 5.68
C MET A 176 -15.48 -3.73 5.73
N VAL A 177 -14.60 -3.53 6.71
CA VAL A 177 -13.73 -2.36 6.77
C VAL A 177 -12.48 -2.61 5.92
N ILE A 178 -12.20 -1.70 5.01
CA ILE A 178 -10.95 -1.69 4.24
C ILE A 178 -10.21 -0.39 4.54
N THR A 179 -8.96 -0.51 5.00
CA THR A 179 -8.07 0.63 5.23
C THR A 179 -6.85 0.56 4.33
N MET A 180 -6.18 1.69 4.12
CA MET A 180 -4.93 1.75 3.39
C MET A 180 -3.85 2.39 4.25
N HIS A 181 -2.70 1.72 4.35
CA HIS A 181 -1.50 2.29 4.94
C HIS A 181 -0.57 2.77 3.83
N ILE A 182 -0.14 4.02 3.91
CA ILE A 182 0.85 4.59 3.00
C ILE A 182 2.19 4.66 3.73
N CYS A 183 3.07 3.78 3.32
CA CYS A 183 4.41 3.65 3.85
C CYS A 183 5.42 4.45 3.03
N ARG A 184 6.46 4.96 3.69
CA ARG A 184 7.60 5.61 3.04
C ARG A 184 8.87 4.77 3.08
N GLY A 185 8.71 3.51 3.43
CA GLY A 185 9.78 2.55 3.64
C GLY A 185 10.28 2.51 5.08
N ASN A 186 10.57 1.31 5.54
CA ASN A 186 11.17 1.08 6.84
C ASN A 186 12.07 -0.16 6.78
N PHE A 187 13.36 0.07 6.60
CA PHE A 187 14.37 -0.97 6.64
C PHE A 187 15.58 -0.47 7.42
N ARG A 188 15.88 -1.13 8.56
CA ARG A 188 16.98 -0.74 9.47
C ARG A 188 16.92 0.75 9.86
N SER A 189 15.74 1.23 10.26
CA SER A 189 15.49 2.62 10.62
C SER A 189 15.73 3.65 9.48
N THR A 190 15.71 3.21 8.23
CA THR A 190 15.83 4.07 7.05
C THR A 190 14.54 4.10 6.23
N TRP A 191 14.45 5.01 5.29
CA TRP A 191 13.32 5.19 4.37
C TRP A 191 13.82 5.29 2.93
N PHE A 192 12.92 5.19 1.96
CA PHE A 192 13.27 5.32 0.55
C PHE A 192 12.46 6.38 -0.21
N SER A 193 11.43 6.97 0.40
CA SER A 193 10.68 8.08 -0.18
C SER A 193 10.37 9.16 0.85
N SER A 194 10.25 10.40 0.39
CA SER A 194 9.93 11.59 1.16
C SER A 194 8.96 12.49 0.39
N GLY A 195 8.53 13.58 0.99
CA GLY A 195 7.60 14.54 0.38
C GLY A 195 6.21 14.51 1.02
N GLY A 196 5.52 15.65 1.01
CA GLY A 196 4.15 15.78 1.51
C GLY A 196 3.12 15.10 0.61
N TYR A 197 1.93 14.84 1.13
CA TYR A 197 0.85 14.16 0.39
C TYR A 197 0.18 15.02 -0.69
N GLY A 198 0.56 16.30 -0.84
CA GLY A 198 -0.03 17.23 -1.82
C GLY A 198 -0.22 16.66 -3.22
N PRO A 199 0.80 16.05 -3.86
CA PRO A 199 0.70 15.54 -5.22
C PRO A 199 -0.38 14.47 -5.43
N ILE A 200 -0.70 13.69 -4.40
CA ILE A 200 -1.65 12.56 -4.49
C ILE A 200 -3.00 12.82 -3.84
N ALA A 201 -3.09 13.83 -2.98
CA ALA A 201 -4.25 14.02 -2.09
C ALA A 201 -5.57 14.14 -2.85
N LYS A 202 -5.62 14.99 -3.89
CA LYS A 202 -6.83 15.19 -4.69
C LYS A 202 -7.30 13.90 -5.37
N THR A 203 -6.38 13.05 -5.80
CA THR A 203 -6.73 11.78 -6.47
C THR A 203 -7.01 10.70 -5.44
N LEU A 204 -6.09 10.46 -4.52
CA LEU A 204 -6.22 9.35 -3.58
C LEU A 204 -7.29 9.61 -2.51
N PHE A 205 -7.18 10.70 -1.75
CA PHE A 205 -8.07 10.93 -0.59
C PHE A 205 -9.51 11.22 -1.02
N ALA A 206 -9.71 11.88 -2.17
CA ALA A 206 -11.05 12.21 -2.63
C ALA A 206 -11.77 11.06 -3.37
N HIS A 207 -11.04 10.08 -3.90
CA HIS A 207 -11.63 9.08 -4.81
C HIS A 207 -11.38 7.62 -4.41
N CYS A 208 -10.43 7.32 -3.53
CA CYS A 208 -10.20 5.95 -3.08
C CYS A 208 -11.31 5.50 -2.13
N LEU A 209 -11.93 4.36 -2.43
CA LEU A 209 -13.06 3.80 -1.67
C LEU A 209 -12.61 2.94 -0.48
N VAL A 210 -11.75 3.51 0.38
CA VAL A 210 -11.38 2.91 1.67
C VAL A 210 -12.10 3.62 2.82
N ASP A 211 -12.23 2.92 3.97
CA ASP A 211 -12.86 3.48 5.18
C ASP A 211 -11.90 4.32 6.00
N GLY A 212 -10.60 4.19 5.75
CA GLY A 212 -9.61 5.00 6.45
C GLY A 212 -8.19 4.84 5.93
N PHE A 213 -7.37 5.79 6.31
CA PHE A 213 -5.95 5.86 5.96
C PHE A 213 -5.06 5.85 7.20
N PHE A 214 -3.98 5.08 7.14
CA PHE A 214 -2.84 5.15 8.06
C PHE A 214 -1.72 5.92 7.36
N LEU A 215 -1.43 7.12 7.83
CA LEU A 215 -0.52 8.06 7.16
C LEU A 215 0.69 8.34 8.03
N GLU A 216 1.90 8.26 7.45
CA GLU A 216 3.12 8.67 8.11
C GLU A 216 3.22 10.19 8.17
N TYR A 217 3.30 10.72 9.40
CA TYR A 217 3.55 12.12 9.72
C TYR A 217 4.57 12.24 10.87
N ASP A 218 5.48 11.28 10.97
CA ASP A 218 6.43 11.14 12.07
C ASP A 218 7.58 12.16 12.06
N THR A 219 7.90 12.70 10.88
CA THR A 219 8.97 13.70 10.70
C THR A 219 8.59 14.69 9.59
N ASP A 220 9.38 15.77 9.46
CA ASP A 220 9.17 16.82 8.45
C ASP A 220 9.22 16.31 7.00
N ARG A 221 9.81 15.12 6.75
CA ARG A 221 9.81 14.49 5.42
C ARG A 221 8.42 14.17 4.87
N ALA A 222 7.40 14.11 5.74
CA ALA A 222 6.01 13.85 5.35
C ALA A 222 5.21 15.13 5.02
N GLY A 223 5.83 16.31 5.14
CA GLY A 223 5.17 17.59 4.88
C GLY A 223 4.15 17.97 5.96
N ASP A 224 3.25 18.86 5.61
CA ASP A 224 2.20 19.40 6.47
C ASP A 224 0.87 18.62 6.36
N PHE A 225 -0.13 19.04 7.14
CA PHE A 225 -1.46 18.41 7.16
C PHE A 225 -2.43 18.95 6.11
N ASN A 226 -2.09 20.00 5.36
CA ASN A 226 -2.99 20.60 4.36
C ASN A 226 -3.63 19.61 3.41
N PRO A 227 -2.94 18.56 2.93
CA PRO A 227 -3.54 17.54 2.07
C PRO A 227 -4.77 16.84 2.66
N LEU A 228 -4.92 16.82 3.99
CA LEU A 228 -6.05 16.17 4.67
C LEU A 228 -7.39 16.85 4.38
N HIS A 229 -7.42 18.10 3.88
CA HIS A 229 -8.69 18.74 3.47
C HIS A 229 -9.40 18.01 2.31
N HIS A 230 -8.71 17.11 1.61
CA HIS A 230 -9.32 16.24 0.60
C HIS A 230 -10.00 14.98 1.17
N ILE A 231 -9.77 14.66 2.46
CA ILE A 231 -10.48 13.58 3.17
C ILE A 231 -11.97 13.96 3.28
N LYS A 232 -12.85 13.00 3.03
CA LYS A 232 -14.29 13.17 3.14
C LYS A 232 -14.84 12.47 4.38
N ASP A 233 -15.16 11.19 4.23
CA ASP A 233 -15.75 10.36 5.29
C ASP A 233 -14.77 9.34 5.87
N GLN A 234 -13.55 9.25 5.29
CA GLN A 234 -12.54 8.28 5.73
C GLN A 234 -11.97 8.68 7.09
N LYS A 235 -11.72 7.68 7.94
CA LYS A 235 -10.95 7.86 9.17
C LYS A 235 -9.47 8.05 8.87
N VAL A 236 -8.78 8.86 9.67
CA VAL A 236 -7.35 9.10 9.54
C VAL A 236 -6.63 8.67 10.81
N VAL A 237 -5.65 7.80 10.66
CA VAL A 237 -4.70 7.45 11.72
C VAL A 237 -3.38 8.15 11.41
N LEU A 238 -2.99 9.08 12.29
CA LEU A 238 -1.74 9.83 12.16
C LEU A 238 -0.60 9.05 12.80
N GLY A 239 0.38 8.63 12.00
CA GLY A 239 1.63 8.05 12.46
C GLY A 239 2.59 9.16 12.91
N LEU A 240 2.50 9.59 14.18
CA LEU A 240 3.26 10.70 14.73
C LEU A 240 4.53 10.30 15.49
N VAL A 241 4.69 8.99 15.74
CA VAL A 241 5.85 8.41 16.44
C VAL A 241 6.77 7.77 15.42
N THR A 242 8.05 8.18 15.41
CA THR A 242 8.99 7.68 14.42
C THR A 242 9.64 6.37 14.87
N SER A 243 9.91 5.49 13.89
CA SER A 243 10.79 4.32 14.06
C SER A 243 12.21 4.58 13.53
N LYS A 244 12.54 5.83 13.17
CA LYS A 244 13.82 6.20 12.54
C LYS A 244 14.86 6.72 13.54
N SER A 245 14.42 7.07 14.75
CA SER A 245 15.26 7.51 15.86
C SER A 245 14.87 6.76 17.13
N ALA A 246 15.81 6.66 18.07
CA ALA A 246 15.56 6.16 19.42
C ALA A 246 15.08 7.24 20.40
N ASP A 247 15.03 8.50 19.96
CA ASP A 247 14.58 9.60 20.78
C ASP A 247 13.07 9.51 21.04
N LEU A 248 12.66 9.76 22.27
CA LEU A 248 11.23 9.80 22.60
C LEU A 248 10.64 11.15 22.16
N GLU A 249 9.49 11.07 21.51
CA GLU A 249 8.75 12.26 21.13
C GLU A 249 8.23 13.02 22.35
N ASN A 250 8.23 14.35 22.23
CA ASN A 250 7.64 15.21 23.25
C ASN A 250 6.10 15.14 23.16
N SER A 251 5.43 14.78 24.26
CA SER A 251 3.98 14.62 24.34
C SER A 251 3.21 15.90 23.96
N GLU A 252 3.71 17.07 24.32
CA GLU A 252 3.08 18.35 23.98
C GLU A 252 3.23 18.67 22.48
N ALA A 253 4.34 18.24 21.86
CA ALA A 253 4.50 18.32 20.41
C ALA A 253 3.49 17.43 19.68
N ILE A 254 3.30 16.19 20.13
CA ILE A 254 2.28 15.26 19.58
C ILE A 254 0.88 15.87 19.73
N LYS A 255 0.52 16.39 20.91
CA LYS A 255 -0.78 17.04 21.14
C LYS A 255 -1.02 18.22 20.22
N ARG A 256 -0.01 19.07 20.01
CA ARG A 256 -0.11 20.20 19.07
C ARG A 256 -0.38 19.71 17.64
N ARG A 257 0.34 18.68 17.18
CA ARG A 257 0.13 18.12 15.84
C ARG A 257 -1.24 17.47 15.67
N ILE A 258 -1.75 16.79 16.69
CA ILE A 258 -3.13 16.26 16.68
C ILE A 258 -4.12 17.41 16.56
N LYS A 259 -3.96 18.48 17.36
CA LYS A 259 -4.82 19.66 17.31
C LYS A 259 -4.77 20.38 15.95
N GLU A 260 -3.61 20.45 15.33
CA GLU A 260 -3.44 21.03 13.99
C GLU A 260 -4.20 20.19 12.94
N ALA A 261 -4.01 18.89 12.93
CA ALA A 261 -4.70 17.99 12.01
C ALA A 261 -6.23 17.97 12.24
N SER A 262 -6.68 18.13 13.50
CA SER A 262 -8.11 18.14 13.85
C SER A 262 -8.88 19.37 13.32
N ALA A 263 -8.18 20.39 12.86
CA ALA A 263 -8.80 21.51 12.14
C ALA A 263 -9.22 21.14 10.71
N LEU A 264 -8.70 20.01 10.18
CA LEU A 264 -8.94 19.55 8.80
C LEU A 264 -9.79 18.28 8.77
N VAL A 265 -9.59 17.38 9.73
CA VAL A 265 -10.35 16.13 9.88
C VAL A 265 -10.85 16.01 11.33
N PRO A 266 -12.13 15.61 11.56
CA PRO A 266 -12.67 15.52 12.91
C PRO A 266 -11.87 14.55 13.79
N LEU A 267 -11.77 14.86 15.08
CA LEU A 267 -11.37 13.91 16.11
C LEU A 267 -12.56 13.00 16.43
N ASP A 268 -12.33 11.69 16.46
CA ASP A 268 -13.32 10.69 16.88
C ASP A 268 -13.13 10.29 18.34
#